data_333e0c860a370c3701a097ad2c842edf
#
_entry.id   333e0c860a370c3701a097ad2c842edf
#
_cell.length_a   1.000
_cell.length_b   1.000
_cell.length_c   1.000
_cell.angle_alpha   90.00
_cell.angle_beta   90.00
_cell.angle_gamma   90.00
#
_symmetry.space_group_name_H-M   'P 1'
#
loop_
_entity.id
_entity.type
_entity.pdbx_description
1 polymer ?
#
loop_
_entity_poly.entity_id
_entity_poly.type
_entity_poly.pdbx_seq_one_letter_code
_entity_poly.pdbx_strand_id
1 'polypeptide(L)'
;MSGILYGLGVGPGDPELLTLKALRLIRENPVIAVPGNDIKASVAYQIVKGAYPKLDEKELIPVAMPMTKDRAVLEDNHNKSADAVESYLKQGKNVVFLTLGDPTIYSTYLYVHKRILERGYQAEIVSGITSFCAVAARLNMGLAEMAEPLHVIPATYKAEEMDELLKLPGTKVLMKSGKRLKKVRDSILRSGQNAVMIENCGMPEEKIYASAKEIPEEAGYYTLLVVKDKK
;
A
#
# COMPACT_ATOMS: atom_id res chain seq x y z
N MET A 1 -4.57 27.80 -16.30
CA MET A 1 -3.53 26.92 -15.72
C MET A 1 -4.08 25.50 -15.72
N SER A 2 -3.26 24.49 -16.01
CA SER A 2 -3.66 23.09 -15.89
C SER A 2 -3.79 22.70 -14.40
N GLY A 3 -4.60 21.68 -14.11
CA GLY A 3 -4.70 21.11 -12.76
C GLY A 3 -3.43 20.35 -12.36
N ILE A 4 -3.36 19.95 -11.09
CA ILE A 4 -2.26 19.17 -10.48
C ILE A 4 -2.79 17.80 -10.06
N LEU A 5 -2.00 16.74 -10.30
CA LEU A 5 -2.25 15.40 -9.77
C LEU A 5 -1.58 15.25 -8.39
N TYR A 6 -2.34 14.93 -7.35
CA TYR A 6 -1.82 14.58 -6.04
C TYR A 6 -1.95 13.07 -5.79
N GLY A 7 -0.83 12.35 -5.75
CA GLY A 7 -0.81 10.95 -5.31
C GLY A 7 -0.74 10.86 -3.80
N LEU A 8 -1.80 10.41 -3.19
CA LEU A 8 -2.05 10.62 -1.78
C LEU A 8 -2.09 9.30 -1.02
N GLY A 9 -1.15 9.13 -0.08
CA GLY A 9 -1.15 8.01 0.85
C GLY A 9 -2.26 8.16 1.89
N VAL A 10 -3.15 7.16 1.95
CA VAL A 10 -4.29 7.18 2.89
C VAL A 10 -4.04 6.36 4.16
N GLY A 11 -2.82 5.83 4.33
CA GLY A 11 -2.53 4.91 5.42
C GLY A 11 -3.00 3.47 5.13
N PRO A 12 -2.71 2.52 6.03
CA PRO A 12 -2.86 1.09 5.73
C PRO A 12 -4.20 0.48 6.14
N GLY A 13 -5.08 1.19 6.87
CA GLY A 13 -6.35 0.63 7.34
C GLY A 13 -7.13 1.56 8.25
N ASP A 14 -6.53 2.01 9.34
CA ASP A 14 -7.15 2.90 10.31
C ASP A 14 -7.32 4.32 9.72
N PRO A 15 -8.56 4.87 9.68
CA PRO A 15 -8.83 6.23 9.22
C PRO A 15 -8.09 7.32 10.02
N GLU A 16 -7.77 7.10 11.29
CA GLU A 16 -7.05 8.06 12.13
C GLU A 16 -5.56 8.19 11.75
N LEU A 17 -5.03 7.24 10.95
CA LEU A 17 -3.69 7.32 10.37
C LEU A 17 -3.63 8.15 9.08
N LEU A 18 -4.73 8.77 8.67
CA LEU A 18 -4.73 9.73 7.56
C LEU A 18 -3.97 10.99 7.98
N THR A 19 -2.99 11.42 7.21
CA THR A 19 -2.22 12.64 7.54
C THR A 19 -3.07 13.89 7.39
N LEU A 20 -2.79 14.93 8.19
CA LEU A 20 -3.49 16.22 8.08
C LEU A 20 -3.37 16.83 6.68
N LYS A 21 -2.21 16.69 6.01
CA LYS A 21 -2.02 17.14 4.63
C LYS A 21 -2.94 16.38 3.67
N ALA A 22 -3.04 15.07 3.83
CA ALA A 22 -3.92 14.24 3.03
C ALA A 22 -5.39 14.65 3.18
N LEU A 23 -5.85 14.78 4.41
CA LEU A 23 -7.23 15.20 4.72
C LEU A 23 -7.54 16.58 4.14
N ARG A 24 -6.61 17.54 4.26
CA ARG A 24 -6.77 18.88 3.68
C ARG A 24 -6.92 18.83 2.17
N LEU A 25 -6.05 18.10 1.47
CA LEU A 25 -6.10 17.99 0.01
C LEU A 25 -7.39 17.30 -0.48
N ILE A 26 -7.89 16.29 0.25
CA ILE A 26 -9.19 15.66 -0.06
C ILE A 26 -10.31 16.69 0.05
N ARG A 27 -10.29 17.53 1.09
CA ARG A 27 -11.33 18.57 1.30
C ARG A 27 -11.30 19.66 0.24
N GLU A 28 -10.11 20.14 -0.13
CA GLU A 28 -9.91 21.29 -1.02
C GLU A 28 -10.12 20.95 -2.50
N ASN A 29 -9.96 19.69 -2.90
CA ASN A 29 -10.01 19.32 -4.31
C ASN A 29 -11.33 18.62 -4.69
N PRO A 30 -11.88 18.89 -5.90
CA PRO A 30 -13.19 18.40 -6.27
C PRO A 30 -13.20 16.95 -6.77
N VAL A 31 -12.10 16.47 -7.36
CA VAL A 31 -12.01 15.18 -8.05
C VAL A 31 -11.13 14.22 -7.29
N ILE A 32 -11.66 13.03 -6.99
CA ILE A 32 -10.95 11.98 -6.26
C ILE A 32 -10.89 10.72 -7.14
N ALA A 33 -9.69 10.32 -7.51
CA ALA A 33 -9.43 9.07 -8.22
C ALA A 33 -9.26 7.93 -7.20
N VAL A 34 -10.11 6.91 -7.34
CA VAL A 34 -10.18 5.78 -6.41
C VAL A 34 -9.70 4.52 -7.11
N PRO A 35 -8.69 3.80 -6.58
CA PRO A 35 -8.20 2.56 -7.18
C PRO A 35 -9.26 1.46 -7.11
N GLY A 36 -9.48 0.80 -8.24
CA GLY A 36 -10.45 -0.29 -8.41
C GLY A 36 -11.60 0.06 -9.36
N ASN A 37 -12.35 -0.95 -9.77
CA ASN A 37 -13.54 -0.79 -10.63
C ASN A 37 -14.79 -0.45 -9.81
N ASP A 38 -14.88 -0.96 -8.59
CA ASP A 38 -15.91 -0.63 -7.61
C ASP A 38 -15.33 0.30 -6.55
N ILE A 39 -15.76 1.55 -6.59
CA ILE A 39 -15.31 2.60 -5.69
C ILE A 39 -15.56 2.23 -4.23
N LYS A 40 -16.76 1.73 -3.92
CA LYS A 40 -17.16 1.43 -2.53
C LYS A 40 -16.47 0.19 -1.94
N ALA A 41 -16.07 -0.74 -2.79
CA ALA A 41 -15.27 -1.90 -2.39
C ALA A 41 -13.79 -1.57 -2.21
N SER A 42 -13.32 -0.39 -2.65
CA SER A 42 -11.93 0.03 -2.49
C SER A 42 -11.59 0.32 -1.03
N VAL A 43 -10.57 -0.36 -0.50
CA VAL A 43 -10.07 -0.12 0.87
C VAL A 43 -9.62 1.33 1.05
N ALA A 44 -8.96 1.92 0.05
CA ALA A 44 -8.54 3.32 0.11
C ALA A 44 -9.74 4.27 0.22
N TYR A 45 -10.85 3.98 -0.47
CA TYR A 45 -12.09 4.73 -0.31
C TYR A 45 -12.67 4.57 1.10
N GLN A 46 -12.72 3.35 1.64
CA GLN A 46 -13.30 3.09 2.96
C GLN A 46 -12.53 3.81 4.07
N ILE A 47 -11.20 3.82 4.01
CA ILE A 47 -10.35 4.56 4.95
C ILE A 47 -10.69 6.06 4.90
N VAL A 48 -10.70 6.66 3.70
CA VAL A 48 -10.99 8.08 3.55
C VAL A 48 -12.42 8.41 3.96
N LYS A 49 -13.39 7.55 3.64
CA LYS A 49 -14.80 7.71 4.03
C LYS A 49 -14.96 7.71 5.56
N GLY A 50 -14.19 6.90 6.28
CA GLY A 50 -14.14 6.91 7.74
C GLY A 50 -13.64 8.24 8.31
N ALA A 51 -12.58 8.82 7.73
CA ALA A 51 -12.00 10.09 8.17
C ALA A 51 -12.75 11.33 7.64
N TYR A 52 -13.42 11.22 6.49
CA TYR A 52 -14.14 12.28 5.82
C TYR A 52 -15.50 11.80 5.29
N PRO A 53 -16.56 11.80 6.12
CA PRO A 53 -17.91 11.31 5.75
C PRO A 53 -18.54 11.97 4.53
N LYS A 54 -18.11 13.18 4.16
CA LYS A 54 -18.59 13.92 2.98
C LYS A 54 -17.89 13.52 1.67
N LEU A 55 -17.12 12.43 1.65
CA LEU A 55 -16.39 11.99 0.46
C LEU A 55 -17.29 11.79 -0.77
N ASP A 56 -18.52 11.30 -0.57
CA ASP A 56 -19.49 11.07 -1.66
C ASP A 56 -20.05 12.36 -2.30
N GLU A 57 -19.80 13.52 -1.68
CA GLU A 57 -20.13 14.82 -2.28
C GLU A 57 -19.10 15.24 -3.35
N LYS A 58 -17.98 14.52 -3.46
CA LYS A 58 -16.92 14.74 -4.44
C LYS A 58 -17.19 14.00 -5.74
N GLU A 59 -16.56 14.44 -6.82
CA GLU A 59 -16.55 13.70 -8.08
C GLU A 59 -15.59 12.52 -7.96
N LEU A 60 -16.12 11.31 -7.81
CA LEU A 60 -15.35 10.10 -7.64
C LEU A 60 -15.15 9.40 -8.97
N ILE A 61 -13.89 9.13 -9.36
CA ILE A 61 -13.57 8.42 -10.59
C ILE A 61 -12.89 7.08 -10.29
N PRO A 62 -13.43 5.95 -10.78
CA PRO A 62 -12.76 4.66 -10.61
C PRO A 62 -11.53 4.58 -11.51
N VAL A 63 -10.45 4.05 -10.97
CA VAL A 63 -9.21 3.83 -11.72
C VAL A 63 -8.83 2.37 -11.63
N ALA A 64 -8.98 1.65 -12.75
CA ALA A 64 -8.72 0.21 -12.80
C ALA A 64 -7.25 -0.10 -12.51
N MET A 65 -7.00 -0.98 -11.54
CA MET A 65 -5.67 -1.43 -11.14
C MET A 65 -5.63 -2.97 -11.15
N PRO A 66 -5.61 -3.62 -12.33
CA PRO A 66 -5.69 -5.07 -12.41
C PRO A 66 -4.45 -5.74 -11.81
N MET A 67 -4.68 -6.79 -11.01
CA MET A 67 -3.62 -7.65 -10.45
C MET A 67 -3.24 -8.76 -11.44
N THR A 68 -2.54 -8.41 -12.51
CA THR A 68 -2.06 -9.34 -13.53
C THR A 68 -0.53 -9.28 -13.66
N LYS A 69 0.06 -10.31 -14.30
CA LYS A 69 1.47 -10.32 -14.74
C LYS A 69 1.60 -9.99 -16.23
N ASP A 70 0.50 -9.88 -16.96
CA ASP A 70 0.49 -9.52 -18.37
C ASP A 70 0.89 -8.04 -18.53
N ARG A 71 2.05 -7.82 -19.12
CA ARG A 71 2.61 -6.49 -19.30
C ARG A 71 1.77 -5.61 -20.22
N ALA A 72 1.18 -6.19 -21.27
CA ALA A 72 0.36 -5.44 -22.22
C ALA A 72 -0.93 -4.95 -21.56
N VAL A 73 -1.57 -5.80 -20.75
CA VAL A 73 -2.76 -5.44 -19.97
C VAL A 73 -2.43 -4.36 -18.92
N LEU A 74 -1.28 -4.48 -18.24
CA LEU A 74 -0.85 -3.46 -17.27
C LEU A 74 -0.61 -2.12 -17.95
N GLU A 75 0.11 -2.12 -19.07
CA GLU A 75 0.46 -0.90 -19.82
C GLU A 75 -0.80 -0.19 -20.33
N ASP A 76 -1.74 -0.92 -20.93
CA ASP A 76 -3.03 -0.40 -21.39
C ASP A 76 -3.83 0.23 -20.23
N ASN A 77 -3.93 -0.47 -19.09
CA ASN A 77 -4.65 0.06 -17.93
C ASN A 77 -3.98 1.30 -17.33
N HIS A 78 -2.64 1.34 -17.27
CA HIS A 78 -1.93 2.53 -16.79
C HIS A 78 -2.15 3.73 -17.72
N ASN A 79 -2.20 3.51 -19.04
CA ASN A 79 -2.50 4.55 -20.02
C ASN A 79 -3.93 5.06 -19.85
N LYS A 80 -4.93 4.17 -19.78
CA LYS A 80 -6.34 4.52 -19.53
C LYS A 80 -6.52 5.31 -18.23
N SER A 81 -5.81 4.90 -17.19
CA SER A 81 -5.82 5.59 -15.90
C SER A 81 -5.25 7.01 -16.02
N ALA A 82 -4.13 7.17 -16.75
CA ALA A 82 -3.55 8.46 -17.01
C ALA A 82 -4.46 9.34 -17.89
N ASP A 83 -5.13 8.75 -18.91
CA ASP A 83 -6.10 9.47 -19.77
C ASP A 83 -7.28 10.00 -18.96
N ALA A 84 -7.83 9.18 -18.06
CA ALA A 84 -8.91 9.58 -17.17
C ALA A 84 -8.52 10.79 -16.30
N VAL A 85 -7.35 10.71 -15.65
CA VAL A 85 -6.80 11.80 -14.82
C VAL A 85 -6.55 13.04 -15.67
N GLU A 86 -5.88 12.90 -16.82
CA GLU A 86 -5.52 14.01 -17.71
C GLU A 86 -6.74 14.78 -18.18
N SER A 87 -7.87 14.13 -18.42
CA SER A 87 -9.11 14.77 -18.86
C SER A 87 -9.58 15.88 -17.90
N TYR A 88 -9.34 15.70 -16.59
CA TYR A 88 -9.64 16.70 -15.57
C TYR A 88 -8.54 17.77 -15.46
N LEU A 89 -7.28 17.37 -15.55
CA LEU A 89 -6.15 18.30 -15.49
C LEU A 89 -6.21 19.32 -16.63
N LYS A 90 -6.62 18.90 -17.83
CA LYS A 90 -6.87 19.79 -19.00
C LYS A 90 -7.94 20.86 -18.72
N GLN A 91 -8.92 20.56 -17.88
CA GLN A 91 -9.96 21.48 -17.46
C GLN A 91 -9.53 22.42 -16.32
N GLY A 92 -8.27 22.35 -15.86
CA GLY A 92 -7.76 23.10 -14.72
C GLY A 92 -8.19 22.55 -13.37
N LYS A 93 -8.81 21.35 -13.32
CA LYS A 93 -9.22 20.69 -12.09
C LYS A 93 -8.07 19.86 -11.53
N ASN A 94 -7.77 20.01 -10.24
CA ASN A 94 -6.85 19.10 -9.55
C ASN A 94 -7.52 17.74 -9.32
N VAL A 95 -6.69 16.69 -9.34
CA VAL A 95 -7.12 15.31 -9.05
C VAL A 95 -6.34 14.77 -7.87
N VAL A 96 -7.02 14.25 -6.86
CA VAL A 96 -6.42 13.53 -5.74
C VAL A 96 -6.56 12.03 -6.01
N PHE A 97 -5.45 11.33 -6.18
CA PHE A 97 -5.42 9.88 -6.40
C PHE A 97 -5.12 9.16 -5.09
N LEU A 98 -6.08 8.41 -4.58
CA LEU A 98 -5.96 7.68 -3.32
C LEU A 98 -5.05 6.46 -3.48
N THR A 99 -4.15 6.25 -2.53
CA THR A 99 -3.22 5.11 -2.52
C THR A 99 -3.15 4.51 -1.12
N LEU A 100 -3.40 3.21 -1.00
CA LEU A 100 -3.28 2.48 0.26
C LEU A 100 -1.84 2.54 0.79
N GLY A 101 -1.65 2.84 2.06
CA GLY A 101 -0.34 3.03 2.67
C GLY A 101 0.33 4.33 2.22
N ASP A 102 1.53 4.21 1.65
CA ASP A 102 2.32 5.31 1.10
C ASP A 102 2.56 5.11 -0.41
N PRO A 103 2.42 6.16 -1.25
CA PRO A 103 2.57 6.06 -2.69
C PRO A 103 3.97 5.65 -3.16
N THR A 104 5.00 5.81 -2.34
CA THR A 104 6.39 5.50 -2.71
C THR A 104 6.75 4.03 -2.50
N ILE A 105 5.89 3.25 -1.80
CA ILE A 105 6.17 1.85 -1.44
C ILE A 105 5.29 0.89 -2.24
N TYR A 106 5.82 0.29 -3.29
CA TYR A 106 5.18 -0.73 -4.13
C TYR A 106 3.77 -0.34 -4.64
N SER A 107 3.56 0.95 -4.93
CA SER A 107 2.29 1.48 -5.39
C SER A 107 2.19 1.51 -6.91
N THR A 108 1.04 1.08 -7.44
CA THR A 108 0.69 1.22 -8.87
C THR A 108 0.45 2.67 -9.28
N TYR A 109 0.14 3.57 -8.33
CA TYR A 109 0.02 5.00 -8.60
C TYR A 109 1.27 5.57 -9.31
N LEU A 110 2.49 5.09 -8.98
CA LEU A 110 3.73 5.60 -9.57
C LEU A 110 3.77 5.45 -11.11
N TYR A 111 3.05 4.49 -11.69
CA TYR A 111 2.97 4.35 -13.14
C TYR A 111 2.10 5.44 -13.77
N VAL A 112 1.03 5.85 -13.09
CA VAL A 112 0.17 6.98 -13.51
C VAL A 112 0.92 8.30 -13.31
N HIS A 113 1.59 8.47 -12.16
CA HIS A 113 2.39 9.65 -11.83
C HIS A 113 3.43 9.96 -12.92
N LYS A 114 4.23 8.96 -13.32
CA LYS A 114 5.24 9.11 -14.36
C LYS A 114 4.63 9.56 -15.70
N ARG A 115 3.52 8.94 -16.12
CA ARG A 115 2.84 9.29 -17.37
C ARG A 115 2.30 10.71 -17.38
N ILE A 116 1.75 11.17 -16.26
CA ILE A 116 1.26 12.53 -16.12
C ILE A 116 2.40 13.53 -16.22
N LEU A 117 3.56 13.26 -15.60
CA LEU A 117 4.76 14.10 -15.75
C LEU A 117 5.29 14.08 -17.18
N GLU A 118 5.37 12.92 -17.85
CA GLU A 118 5.79 12.77 -19.23
C GLU A 118 4.89 13.54 -20.22
N ARG A 119 3.60 13.71 -19.86
CA ARG A 119 2.62 14.51 -20.62
C ARG A 119 2.71 16.02 -20.33
N GLY A 120 3.64 16.46 -19.48
CA GLY A 120 3.89 17.87 -19.15
C GLY A 120 2.99 18.47 -18.09
N TYR A 121 2.23 17.65 -17.34
CA TYR A 121 1.43 18.12 -16.20
C TYR A 121 2.23 18.05 -14.91
N GLN A 122 1.80 18.83 -13.91
CA GLN A 122 2.34 18.74 -12.56
C GLN A 122 1.74 17.56 -11.79
N ALA A 123 2.59 16.83 -11.09
CA ALA A 123 2.18 15.76 -10.19
C ALA A 123 3.01 15.78 -8.91
N GLU A 124 2.35 15.64 -7.76
CA GLU A 124 2.98 15.64 -6.44
C GLU A 124 2.68 14.32 -5.71
N ILE A 125 3.66 13.83 -4.93
CA ILE A 125 3.48 12.71 -4.03
C ILE A 125 3.27 13.26 -2.62
N VAL A 126 2.22 12.78 -1.96
CA VAL A 126 1.90 13.12 -0.57
C VAL A 126 2.03 11.85 0.26
N SER A 127 3.00 11.83 1.16
CA SER A 127 3.29 10.67 2.01
C SER A 127 2.09 10.26 2.86
N GLY A 128 1.94 8.96 3.05
CA GLY A 128 1.03 8.33 4.00
C GLY A 128 1.80 7.46 5.00
N ILE A 129 1.10 6.89 5.96
CA ILE A 129 1.69 5.91 6.87
C ILE A 129 1.87 4.58 6.13
N THR A 130 3.10 4.06 6.09
CA THR A 130 3.37 2.75 5.49
C THR A 130 2.78 1.62 6.33
N SER A 131 2.36 0.51 5.69
CA SER A 131 1.77 -0.63 6.40
C SER A 131 2.70 -1.22 7.45
N PHE A 132 4.00 -1.29 7.21
CA PHE A 132 4.94 -1.87 8.18
C PHE A 132 5.16 -0.99 9.41
N CYS A 133 5.09 0.35 9.29
CA CYS A 133 5.12 1.23 10.45
C CYS A 133 3.86 1.09 11.30
N ALA A 134 2.69 1.02 10.67
CA ALA A 134 1.43 0.81 11.39
C ALA A 134 1.37 -0.57 12.07
N VAL A 135 1.85 -1.63 11.40
CA VAL A 135 1.95 -2.97 11.99
C VAL A 135 2.88 -2.97 13.20
N ALA A 136 4.04 -2.32 13.12
CA ALA A 136 4.97 -2.24 14.25
C ALA A 136 4.35 -1.50 15.44
N ALA A 137 3.67 -0.37 15.19
CA ALA A 137 2.95 0.36 16.22
C ALA A 137 1.82 -0.49 16.85
N ARG A 138 1.05 -1.21 16.01
CA ARG A 138 -0.03 -2.09 16.46
C ARG A 138 0.47 -3.25 17.33
N LEU A 139 1.68 -3.76 17.03
CA LEU A 139 2.36 -4.80 17.78
C LEU A 139 3.15 -4.25 18.99
N ASN A 140 3.16 -2.94 19.21
CA ASN A 140 3.95 -2.25 20.24
C ASN A 140 5.43 -2.65 20.20
N MET A 141 6.03 -2.66 19.01
CA MET A 141 7.44 -3.06 18.81
C MET A 141 8.18 -2.10 17.88
N GLY A 142 9.47 -1.89 18.13
CA GLY A 142 10.35 -1.20 17.19
C GLY A 142 10.71 -2.09 16.00
N LEU A 143 10.76 -1.53 14.80
CA LEU A 143 11.27 -2.25 13.62
C LEU A 143 12.77 -2.32 13.58
N ALA A 144 13.45 -1.22 13.90
CA ALA A 144 14.90 -1.15 13.94
C ALA A 144 15.36 -0.30 15.14
N GLU A 145 16.45 -0.71 15.78
CA GLU A 145 17.05 0.00 16.91
C GLU A 145 18.53 0.25 16.61
N MET A 146 19.05 1.43 17.02
CA MET A 146 20.45 1.81 16.83
C MET A 146 20.92 1.63 15.37
N ALA A 147 21.82 0.68 15.12
CA ALA A 147 22.39 0.38 13.80
C ALA A 147 21.79 -0.89 13.14
N GLU A 148 20.65 -1.37 13.63
CA GLU A 148 19.97 -2.54 13.08
C GLU A 148 19.45 -2.26 11.67
N PRO A 149 19.83 -3.02 10.62
CA PRO A 149 19.29 -2.86 9.29
C PRO A 149 17.80 -3.24 9.23
N LEU A 150 17.06 -2.54 8.37
CA LEU A 150 15.66 -2.84 8.05
C LEU A 150 15.53 -3.20 6.57
N HIS A 151 15.07 -4.43 6.29
CA HIS A 151 14.85 -4.93 4.94
C HIS A 151 13.36 -5.00 4.64
N VAL A 152 12.90 -4.33 3.59
CA VAL A 152 11.51 -4.39 3.11
C VAL A 152 11.45 -5.25 1.86
N ILE A 153 10.82 -6.43 1.96
CA ILE A 153 10.90 -7.51 0.97
C ILE A 153 9.50 -7.85 0.43
N PRO A 154 9.28 -7.77 -0.91
CA PRO A 154 8.03 -8.21 -1.53
C PRO A 154 8.01 -9.75 -1.63
N ALA A 155 7.57 -10.43 -0.57
CA ALA A 155 7.77 -11.85 -0.34
C ALA A 155 7.19 -12.78 -1.43
N THR A 156 6.04 -12.44 -2.05
CA THR A 156 5.49 -13.23 -3.16
C THR A 156 6.46 -13.36 -4.34
N TYR A 157 7.21 -12.29 -4.65
CA TYR A 157 8.16 -12.27 -5.76
C TYR A 157 9.51 -12.89 -5.40
N LYS A 158 9.83 -12.95 -4.10
CA LYS A 158 11.10 -13.41 -3.55
C LYS A 158 10.98 -14.71 -2.74
N ALA A 159 9.87 -15.45 -2.87
CA ALA A 159 9.64 -16.67 -2.09
C ALA A 159 10.67 -17.76 -2.36
N GLU A 160 11.24 -17.82 -3.56
CA GLU A 160 12.30 -18.79 -3.92
C GLU A 160 13.66 -18.47 -3.27
N GLU A 161 13.90 -17.18 -3.00
CA GLU A 161 15.14 -16.66 -2.40
C GLU A 161 15.02 -16.49 -0.87
N MET A 162 13.89 -16.90 -0.26
CA MET A 162 13.54 -16.55 1.11
C MET A 162 14.58 -17.07 2.13
N ASP A 163 15.09 -18.28 1.94
CA ASP A 163 16.09 -18.86 2.87
C ASP A 163 17.38 -18.02 2.89
N GLU A 164 17.79 -17.41 1.77
CA GLU A 164 18.94 -16.50 1.71
C GLU A 164 18.64 -15.13 2.28
N LEU A 165 17.43 -14.59 1.97
CA LEU A 165 17.03 -13.29 2.48
C LEU A 165 16.87 -13.27 4.01
N LEU A 166 16.47 -14.38 4.60
CA LEU A 166 16.37 -14.52 6.06
C LEU A 166 17.75 -14.53 6.75
N LYS A 167 18.86 -14.81 6.04
CA LYS A 167 20.21 -14.73 6.58
C LYS A 167 20.74 -13.29 6.72
N LEU A 168 20.11 -12.33 6.06
CA LEU A 168 20.50 -10.91 6.19
C LEU A 168 20.37 -10.47 7.66
N PRO A 169 21.31 -9.69 8.19
CA PRO A 169 21.22 -9.19 9.56
C PRO A 169 20.10 -8.17 9.70
N GLY A 170 19.50 -8.11 10.90
CA GLY A 170 18.48 -7.14 11.24
C GLY A 170 17.05 -7.57 10.94
N THR A 171 16.12 -6.62 10.97
CA THR A 171 14.69 -6.89 10.79
C THR A 171 14.31 -7.03 9.32
N LYS A 172 13.50 -8.04 9.00
CA LYS A 172 12.90 -8.25 7.68
C LYS A 172 11.40 -8.03 7.76
N VAL A 173 10.91 -7.08 6.98
CA VAL A 173 9.48 -6.84 6.74
C VAL A 173 9.10 -7.55 5.45
N LEU A 174 8.27 -8.58 5.54
CA LEU A 174 7.83 -9.37 4.40
C LEU A 174 6.43 -8.91 3.98
N MET A 175 6.35 -8.21 2.86
CA MET A 175 5.11 -7.67 2.30
C MET A 175 4.53 -8.57 1.21
N LYS A 176 3.20 -8.53 1.03
CA LYS A 176 2.49 -9.23 -0.05
C LYS A 176 2.74 -10.75 -0.04
N SER A 177 2.75 -11.37 1.14
CA SER A 177 3.09 -12.78 1.32
C SER A 177 1.96 -13.75 0.95
N GLY A 178 0.69 -13.31 0.94
CA GLY A 178 -0.51 -14.16 0.93
C GLY A 178 -0.48 -15.32 -0.06
N LYS A 179 -0.18 -15.08 -1.33
CA LYS A 179 -0.13 -16.13 -2.38
C LYS A 179 0.99 -17.18 -2.22
N ARG A 180 1.98 -16.92 -1.39
CA ARG A 180 3.14 -17.80 -1.14
C ARG A 180 3.41 -18.01 0.35
N LEU A 181 2.40 -17.76 1.17
CA LEU A 181 2.55 -17.69 2.63
C LEU A 181 3.08 -18.99 3.21
N LYS A 182 2.59 -20.16 2.77
CA LYS A 182 3.11 -21.46 3.19
C LYS A 182 4.63 -21.56 3.01
N LYS A 183 5.13 -21.22 1.82
CA LYS A 183 6.57 -21.30 1.52
C LYS A 183 7.38 -20.34 2.39
N VAL A 184 6.90 -19.10 2.54
CA VAL A 184 7.53 -18.08 3.39
C VAL A 184 7.57 -18.54 4.85
N ARG A 185 6.44 -19.03 5.40
CA ARG A 185 6.35 -19.60 6.74
C ARG A 185 7.35 -20.74 6.95
N ASP A 186 7.40 -21.71 6.02
CA ASP A 186 8.26 -22.87 6.13
C ASP A 186 9.75 -22.47 6.14
N SER A 187 10.14 -21.45 5.37
CA SER A 187 11.50 -20.86 5.42
C SER A 187 11.77 -20.21 6.76
N ILE A 188 10.82 -19.44 7.32
CA ILE A 188 10.96 -18.82 8.65
C ILE A 188 11.11 -19.89 9.73
N LEU A 189 10.30 -20.96 9.70
CA LEU A 189 10.40 -22.06 10.65
C LEU A 189 11.76 -22.75 10.59
N ARG A 190 12.31 -23.00 9.38
CA ARG A 190 13.65 -23.57 9.20
C ARG A 190 14.75 -22.64 9.74
N SER A 191 14.65 -21.34 9.51
CA SER A 191 15.62 -20.36 10.01
C SER A 191 15.63 -20.27 11.54
N GLY A 192 14.51 -20.64 12.15
CA GLY A 192 14.27 -20.54 13.59
C GLY A 192 14.22 -19.10 14.10
N GLN A 193 14.07 -18.09 13.23
CA GLN A 193 13.93 -16.69 13.62
C GLN A 193 12.53 -16.42 14.21
N ASN A 194 12.43 -15.32 14.97
CA ASN A 194 11.16 -14.88 15.53
C ASN A 194 10.35 -14.15 14.43
N ALA A 195 9.10 -14.52 14.27
CA ALA A 195 8.20 -13.86 13.33
C ALA A 195 6.84 -13.61 13.94
N VAL A 196 6.28 -12.46 13.60
CA VAL A 196 4.90 -12.07 13.90
C VAL A 196 4.23 -11.70 12.59
N MET A 197 2.96 -12.04 12.43
CA MET A 197 2.17 -11.67 11.26
C MET A 197 0.92 -10.91 11.65
N ILE A 198 0.58 -9.90 10.88
CA ILE A 198 -0.75 -9.27 10.91
C ILE A 198 -1.39 -9.37 9.54
N GLU A 199 -2.65 -9.72 9.53
CA GLU A 199 -3.56 -9.65 8.41
C GLU A 199 -4.58 -8.54 8.66
N ASN A 200 -4.86 -7.70 7.65
CA ASN A 200 -5.83 -6.60 7.69
C ASN A 200 -5.57 -5.58 8.82
N CYS A 201 -4.32 -5.18 9.04
CA CYS A 201 -3.94 -4.25 10.11
C CYS A 201 -4.75 -2.95 10.05
N GLY A 202 -5.42 -2.60 11.16
CA GLY A 202 -6.27 -1.43 11.29
C GLY A 202 -7.63 -1.53 10.56
N MET A 203 -8.01 -2.71 10.09
CA MET A 203 -9.29 -2.99 9.44
C MET A 203 -10.19 -3.88 10.35
N PRO A 204 -11.52 -3.95 10.08
CA PRO A 204 -12.44 -4.70 10.94
C PRO A 204 -12.10 -6.19 11.15
N GLU A 205 -11.43 -6.82 10.18
CA GLU A 205 -11.07 -8.24 10.23
C GLU A 205 -9.59 -8.46 10.55
N GLU A 206 -9.00 -7.58 11.35
CA GLU A 206 -7.61 -7.71 11.80
C GLU A 206 -7.37 -9.02 12.52
N LYS A 207 -6.30 -9.74 12.14
CA LYS A 207 -5.81 -10.94 12.82
C LYS A 207 -4.32 -10.82 13.09
N ILE A 208 -3.92 -11.18 14.32
CA ILE A 208 -2.52 -11.18 14.76
C ILE A 208 -2.10 -12.63 15.04
N TYR A 209 -0.95 -13.02 14.51
CA TYR A 209 -0.31 -14.32 14.74
C TYR A 209 1.04 -14.05 15.41
N ALA A 210 1.13 -14.39 16.69
CA ALA A 210 2.25 -13.98 17.54
C ALA A 210 3.55 -14.77 17.32
N SER A 211 3.49 -15.88 16.59
CA SER A 211 4.64 -16.71 16.29
C SER A 211 4.58 -17.32 14.89
N ALA A 212 5.73 -17.73 14.35
CA ALA A 212 5.79 -18.43 13.06
C ALA A 212 4.95 -19.71 13.02
N LYS A 213 4.73 -20.37 14.16
CA LYS A 213 3.94 -21.62 14.25
C LYS A 213 2.45 -21.37 14.10
N GLU A 214 1.98 -20.19 14.46
CA GLU A 214 0.57 -19.79 14.37
C GLU A 214 0.19 -19.30 12.98
N ILE A 215 1.17 -18.92 12.15
CA ILE A 215 0.95 -18.42 10.78
C ILE A 215 0.27 -19.51 9.96
N PRO A 216 -0.90 -19.24 9.32
CA PRO A 216 -1.62 -20.21 8.49
C PRO A 216 -0.86 -20.50 7.19
N GLU A 217 -1.32 -21.47 6.43
CA GLU A 217 -0.77 -21.79 5.10
C GLU A 217 -1.19 -20.76 4.04
N GLU A 218 -2.34 -20.13 4.24
CA GLU A 218 -2.92 -19.15 3.32
C GLU A 218 -3.46 -17.94 4.12
N ALA A 219 -3.37 -16.77 3.53
CA ALA A 219 -3.95 -15.54 4.06
C ALA A 219 -4.30 -14.58 2.92
N GLY A 220 -5.04 -13.53 3.24
CA GLY A 220 -5.44 -12.49 2.30
C GLY A 220 -4.28 -11.66 1.77
N TYR A 221 -4.61 -10.75 0.86
CA TYR A 221 -3.64 -9.87 0.23
C TYR A 221 -2.97 -8.90 1.23
N TYR A 222 -3.72 -8.42 2.20
CA TYR A 222 -3.26 -7.44 3.20
C TYR A 222 -2.54 -8.10 4.36
N THR A 223 -1.53 -8.91 4.05
CA THR A 223 -0.72 -9.66 5.00
C THR A 223 0.69 -9.11 5.06
N LEU A 224 1.18 -8.89 6.28
CA LEU A 224 2.54 -8.43 6.55
C LEU A 224 3.15 -9.24 7.70
N LEU A 225 4.40 -9.67 7.49
CA LEU A 225 5.19 -10.33 8.53
C LEU A 225 6.36 -9.45 8.93
N VAL A 226 6.69 -9.46 10.21
CA VAL A 226 7.92 -8.89 10.76
C VAL A 226 8.75 -10.05 11.29
N VAL A 227 9.95 -10.23 10.74
CA VAL A 227 10.89 -11.27 11.14
C VAL A 227 12.10 -10.60 11.77
N LYS A 228 12.44 -11.02 12.99
CA LYS A 228 13.61 -10.54 13.74
C LYS A 228 14.62 -11.65 13.98
N ASP A 229 15.89 -11.27 13.98
CA ASP A 229 16.97 -12.18 14.36
C ASP A 229 16.73 -12.73 15.76
N LYS A 230 17.23 -13.93 16.03
CA LYS A 230 17.29 -14.44 17.41
C LYS A 230 18.25 -13.55 18.21
N LYS A 231 17.75 -13.05 19.33
CA LYS A 231 18.63 -12.45 20.35
C LYS A 231 19.40 -13.54 21.07
#